data_2daaa7684c13e39ca11ebdf1e27df13b
#
_entry.id   2daaa7684c13e39ca11ebdf1e27df13b
#
_cell.length_a   1.000
_cell.length_b   1.000
_cell.length_c   1.000
_cell.angle_alpha   90.00
_cell.angle_beta   90.00
_cell.angle_gamma   90.00
#
_symmetry.space_group_name_H-M   'P 1'
#
loop_
_entity.id
_entity.type
_entity.pdbx_description
1 polymer ?
#
loop_
_entity_poly.entity_id
_entity_poly.type
_entity_poly.pdbx_seq_one_letter_code
_entity_poly.pdbx_strand_id
1 'polypeptide(L)'
;MPRALTTARVTVPREREAEYLAALGRLAARLRARGEHLWLFRDPAVPGAFLECSESPSAEHHRARGIRDAEETELERTLATIAAYGPGGRVLWEEVSLEEG
;
A
#
# COMPACT_ATOMS: atom_id res chain seq x y z
N MET A 1 -5.22 -19.40 -8.20
CA MET A 1 -5.64 -18.51 -7.11
C MET A 1 -5.66 -17.07 -7.61
N PRO A 2 -6.76 -16.34 -7.44
CA PRO A 2 -6.79 -14.93 -7.85
C PRO A 2 -5.82 -14.09 -7.02
N ARG A 3 -5.21 -13.11 -7.66
CA ARG A 3 -4.35 -12.17 -6.95
C ARG A 3 -5.21 -11.25 -6.11
N ALA A 4 -4.61 -10.72 -5.07
CA ALA A 4 -5.27 -9.75 -4.19
C ALA A 4 -4.61 -8.38 -4.35
N LEU A 5 -5.45 -7.35 -4.40
CA LEU A 5 -5.01 -5.96 -4.45
C LEU A 5 -5.59 -5.25 -3.23
N THR A 6 -4.75 -4.53 -2.51
CA THR A 6 -5.22 -3.69 -1.41
C THR A 6 -5.02 -2.23 -1.81
N THR A 7 -6.06 -1.42 -1.66
CA THR A 7 -6.00 -0.01 -1.97
C THR A 7 -6.32 0.81 -0.72
N ALA A 8 -5.70 1.99 -0.62
CA ALA A 8 -5.99 2.92 0.47
C ALA A 8 -5.82 4.35 -0.03
N ARG A 9 -6.83 5.18 0.20
CA ARG A 9 -6.73 6.61 -0.08
C ARG A 9 -6.07 7.28 1.11
N VAL A 10 -5.06 8.12 0.84
CA VAL A 10 -4.34 8.82 1.89
C VAL A 10 -4.19 10.29 1.55
N THR A 11 -4.13 11.12 2.58
CA THR A 11 -3.81 12.54 2.46
C THR A 11 -2.51 12.77 3.22
N VAL A 12 -1.56 13.45 2.58
CA VAL A 12 -0.24 13.70 3.14
C VAL A 12 0.00 15.22 3.17
N PRO A 13 0.38 15.78 4.33
CA PRO A 13 0.73 17.19 4.39
C PRO A 13 1.90 17.50 3.43
N ARG A 14 1.81 18.63 2.76
CA ARG A 14 2.80 19.02 1.75
C ARG A 14 4.22 19.04 2.31
N GLU A 15 4.39 19.54 3.51
CA GLU A 15 5.69 19.65 4.16
C GLU A 15 6.27 18.30 4.58
N ARG A 16 5.47 17.25 4.59
CA ARG A 16 5.92 15.91 4.95
C ARG A 16 5.89 14.93 3.77
N GLU A 17 5.60 15.43 2.58
CA GLU A 17 5.50 14.56 1.40
C GLU A 17 6.81 13.85 1.10
N ALA A 18 7.95 14.54 1.17
CA ALA A 18 9.25 13.94 0.90
C ALA A 18 9.57 12.81 1.90
N GLU A 19 9.24 13.03 3.17
CA GLU A 19 9.42 12.03 4.22
C GLU A 19 8.52 10.81 3.97
N TYR A 20 7.27 11.07 3.57
CA TYR A 20 6.31 10.03 3.23
C TYR A 20 6.81 9.16 2.07
N LEU A 21 7.25 9.80 0.98
CA LEU A 21 7.74 9.09 -0.20
C LEU A 21 8.98 8.26 0.12
N ALA A 22 9.88 8.79 0.95
CA ALA A 22 11.07 8.05 1.33
C ALA A 22 10.73 6.80 2.15
N ALA A 23 9.84 6.93 3.13
CA ALA A 23 9.42 5.81 3.98
C ALA A 23 8.66 4.76 3.16
N LEU A 24 7.75 5.20 2.30
CA LEU A 24 6.97 4.29 1.48
C LEU A 24 7.86 3.56 0.47
N GLY A 25 8.86 4.25 -0.10
CA GLY A 25 9.80 3.64 -1.03
C GLY A 25 10.63 2.54 -0.37
N ARG A 26 11.01 2.74 0.89
CA ARG A 26 11.75 1.71 1.65
C ARG A 26 10.87 0.50 1.92
N LEU A 27 9.61 0.73 2.28
CA LEU A 27 8.66 -0.35 2.47
C LEU A 27 8.43 -1.11 1.16
N ALA A 28 8.28 -0.39 0.05
CA ALA A 28 8.08 -1.00 -1.27
C ALA A 28 9.25 -1.92 -1.65
N ALA A 29 10.49 -1.50 -1.36
CA ALA A 29 11.66 -2.31 -1.65
C ALA A 29 11.67 -3.62 -0.86
N ARG A 30 11.26 -3.57 0.40
CA ARG A 30 11.18 -4.76 1.24
C ARG A 30 10.08 -5.71 0.76
N LEU A 31 8.94 -5.18 0.37
CA LEU A 31 7.85 -5.99 -0.15
C LEU A 31 8.23 -6.66 -1.47
N ARG A 32 8.93 -5.92 -2.34
CA ARG A 32 9.40 -6.46 -3.62
C ARG A 32 10.33 -7.66 -3.41
N ALA A 33 11.15 -7.63 -2.38
CA ALA A 33 12.05 -8.74 -2.06
C ALA A 33 11.29 -10.02 -1.73
N ARG A 34 10.02 -9.92 -1.34
CA ARG A 34 9.15 -11.07 -1.07
C ARG A 34 8.18 -11.38 -2.20
N GLY A 35 8.36 -10.74 -3.37
CA GLY A 35 7.46 -10.95 -4.50
C GLY A 35 6.16 -10.18 -4.43
N GLU A 36 6.06 -9.22 -3.52
CA GLU A 36 4.90 -8.35 -3.40
C GLU A 36 5.22 -6.99 -4.01
N HIS A 37 4.22 -6.31 -4.53
CA HIS A 37 4.40 -5.00 -5.16
C HIS A 37 3.57 -3.93 -4.46
N LEU A 38 4.17 -2.76 -4.34
CA LEU A 38 3.51 -1.58 -3.80
C LEU A 38 3.66 -0.45 -4.80
N TRP A 39 2.55 0.16 -5.17
CA TRP A 39 2.51 1.30 -6.09
C TRP A 39 1.87 2.48 -5.39
N LEU A 40 2.24 3.67 -5.82
CA LEU A 40 1.63 4.90 -5.35
C LEU A 40 1.17 5.73 -6.55
N PHE A 41 -0.07 6.17 -6.49
CA PHE A 41 -0.63 7.04 -7.52
C PHE A 41 -1.03 8.36 -6.87
N ARG A 42 -0.86 9.45 -7.60
CA ARG A 42 -1.24 10.79 -7.15
C ARG A 42 -2.53 11.19 -7.82
N ASP A 43 -3.41 11.85 -7.06
CA ASP A 43 -4.56 12.51 -7.65
C ASP A 43 -4.06 13.83 -8.27
N PRO A 44 -4.09 14.00 -9.59
CA PRO A 44 -3.54 15.19 -10.21
C PRO A 44 -4.34 16.46 -9.92
N ALA A 45 -5.58 16.31 -9.46
CA ALA A 45 -6.46 17.43 -9.17
C ALA A 45 -6.40 17.90 -7.71
N VAL A 46 -5.92 17.04 -6.81
CA VAL A 46 -5.94 17.33 -5.37
C VAL A 46 -4.54 17.16 -4.78
N PRO A 47 -3.84 18.28 -4.49
CA PRO A 47 -2.50 18.19 -3.89
C PRO A 47 -2.53 17.43 -2.56
N GLY A 48 -1.57 16.54 -2.39
CA GLY A 48 -1.44 15.74 -1.17
C GLY A 48 -2.34 14.51 -1.10
N ALA A 49 -3.15 14.27 -2.12
CA ALA A 49 -4.01 13.09 -2.19
C ALA A 49 -3.34 11.99 -3.01
N PHE A 50 -3.25 10.79 -2.42
CA PHE A 50 -2.60 9.65 -3.04
C PHE A 50 -3.45 8.40 -2.90
N LEU A 51 -3.17 7.43 -3.74
CA LEU A 51 -3.74 6.08 -3.64
C LEU A 51 -2.58 5.10 -3.50
N GLU A 52 -2.53 4.41 -2.37
CA GLU A 52 -1.57 3.33 -2.14
C GLU A 52 -2.19 2.04 -2.64
N CYS A 53 -1.46 1.29 -3.46
CA CYS A 53 -1.91 0.01 -3.99
C CYS A 53 -0.85 -1.05 -3.71
N SER A 54 -1.25 -2.15 -3.09
CA SER A 54 -0.32 -3.27 -2.89
C SER A 54 -0.93 -4.56 -3.42
N GLU A 55 -0.06 -5.40 -3.99
CA GLU A 55 -0.46 -6.64 -4.61
C GLU A 55 0.12 -7.84 -3.86
N SER A 56 -0.68 -8.87 -3.67
CA SER A 56 -0.24 -10.16 -3.11
C SER A 56 -0.75 -11.29 -4.02
N PRO A 57 -0.08 -12.46 -4.00
CA PRO A 57 -0.50 -13.58 -4.85
C PRO A 57 -1.94 -14.04 -4.61
N SER A 58 -2.47 -13.87 -3.41
CA SER A 58 -3.85 -14.24 -3.09
C SER A 58 -4.32 -13.48 -1.86
N ALA A 59 -5.63 -13.45 -1.65
CA ALA A 59 -6.21 -12.85 -0.45
C ALA A 59 -5.75 -13.58 0.81
N GLU A 60 -5.59 -14.89 0.73
CA GLU A 60 -5.08 -15.69 1.83
C GLU A 60 -3.65 -15.33 2.17
N HIS A 61 -2.79 -15.20 1.17
CA HIS A 61 -1.40 -14.77 1.35
C HIS A 61 -1.36 -13.38 1.98
N HIS A 62 -2.24 -12.49 1.54
CA HIS A 62 -2.33 -11.13 2.08
C HIS A 62 -2.67 -11.15 3.57
N ARG A 63 -3.62 -11.98 3.99
CA ARG A 63 -3.98 -12.12 5.40
C ARG A 63 -2.84 -12.72 6.23
N ALA A 64 -2.10 -13.63 5.64
CA ALA A 64 -0.99 -14.30 6.32
C ALA A 64 0.22 -13.39 6.56
N ARG A 65 0.21 -12.17 6.02
CA ARG A 65 1.27 -11.17 6.22
C ARG A 65 1.31 -10.58 7.62
N GLY A 66 0.58 -11.13 8.56
CA GLY A 66 0.48 -10.56 9.90
C GLY A 66 1.78 -10.49 10.68
N ILE A 67 2.76 -11.33 10.35
CA ILE A 67 4.05 -11.30 11.03
C ILE A 67 5.02 -10.50 10.17
N ARG A 68 5.36 -9.31 10.62
CA ARG A 68 6.28 -8.41 9.93
C ARG A 68 7.55 -8.27 10.76
N ASP A 69 8.67 -8.03 10.08
CA ASP A 69 9.90 -7.78 10.81
C ASP A 69 9.86 -6.38 11.47
N ALA A 70 10.83 -6.13 12.34
CA ALA A 70 10.87 -4.90 13.12
C ALA A 70 10.96 -3.65 12.23
N GLU A 71 11.72 -3.74 11.13
CA GLU A 71 11.88 -2.60 10.23
C GLU A 71 10.59 -2.25 9.49
N GLU A 72 9.85 -3.28 9.02
CA GLU A 72 8.58 -3.04 8.35
C GLU A 72 7.56 -2.45 9.30
N THR A 73 7.52 -2.95 10.54
CA THR A 73 6.63 -2.42 11.56
C THR A 73 6.95 -0.95 11.84
N GLU A 74 8.22 -0.61 11.93
CA GLU A 74 8.64 0.77 12.18
C GLU A 74 8.30 1.68 11.00
N LEU A 75 8.49 1.21 9.77
CA LEU A 75 8.12 1.97 8.58
C LEU A 75 6.62 2.24 8.53
N GLU A 76 5.80 1.24 8.86
CA GLU A 76 4.36 1.42 8.89
C GLU A 76 3.93 2.39 9.98
N ARG A 77 4.58 2.35 11.14
CA ARG A 77 4.31 3.29 12.22
C ARG A 77 4.64 4.71 11.78
N THR A 78 5.79 4.89 11.11
CA THR A 78 6.19 6.19 10.57
C THR A 78 5.15 6.71 9.58
N LEU A 79 4.72 5.85 8.65
CA LEU A 79 3.71 6.22 7.66
C LEU A 79 2.40 6.62 8.32
N ALA A 80 2.00 5.92 9.37
CA ALA A 80 0.77 6.22 10.09
C ALA A 80 0.80 7.57 10.79
N THR A 81 2.00 8.08 11.13
CA THR A 81 2.12 9.42 11.73
C THR A 81 2.10 10.54 10.68
N ILE A 82 2.34 10.20 9.41
CA ILE A 82 2.42 11.19 8.33
C ILE A 82 1.13 11.24 7.52
N ALA A 83 0.62 10.07 7.11
CA ALA A 83 -0.50 9.96 6.20
C ALA A 83 -1.82 9.77 6.95
N ALA A 84 -2.84 10.53 6.56
CA ALA A 84 -4.20 10.33 7.07
C ALA A 84 -4.95 9.43 6.09
N TYR A 85 -5.37 8.25 6.56
CA TYR A 85 -6.13 7.32 5.74
C TYR A 85 -7.59 7.74 5.67
N GLY A 86 -8.17 7.59 4.46
CA GLY A 86 -9.56 7.94 4.24
C GLY A 86 -10.53 6.96 4.89
N PRO A 87 -11.84 7.25 4.82
CA PRO A 87 -12.87 6.36 5.35
C PRO A 87 -12.76 4.96 4.76
N GLY A 88 -12.92 3.95 5.59
CA GLY A 88 -12.80 2.58 5.15
C GLY A 88 -11.37 2.04 5.17
N GLY A 89 -10.36 2.89 5.34
CA GLY A 89 -8.97 2.46 5.41
C GLY A 89 -8.52 1.68 4.19
N ARG A 90 -7.99 0.49 4.41
CA ARG A 90 -7.54 -0.38 3.32
C ARG A 90 -8.66 -1.27 2.84
N VAL A 91 -8.83 -1.33 1.51
CA VAL A 91 -9.89 -2.11 0.87
C VAL A 91 -9.24 -3.26 0.10
N LEU A 92 -9.72 -4.47 0.32
CA LEU A 92 -9.22 -5.66 -0.35
C LEU A 92 -10.04 -5.96 -1.60
N TRP A 93 -9.34 -6.21 -2.69
CA TRP A 93 -9.93 -6.56 -3.97
C TRP A 93 -9.33 -7.89 -4.43
N GLU A 94 -10.14 -8.73 -5.07
CA GLU A 94 -9.63 -9.96 -5.66
C GLU A 94 -9.75 -9.88 -7.18
N GLU A 95 -8.71 -10.39 -7.86
CA GLU A 95 -8.70 -10.39 -9.31
C GLU A 95 -9.79 -11.30 -9.85
N VAL A 96 -10.48 -10.84 -10.87
CA VAL A 96 -11.47 -11.62 -11.60
C VAL A 96 -10.90 -11.89 -12.99
N SER A 97 -10.91 -13.16 -13.40
CA SER A 97 -10.47 -13.50 -14.73
C SER A 97 -11.43 -12.96 -15.78
N LEU A 98 -10.87 -12.28 -16.77
CA LEU A 98 -11.64 -11.75 -17.90
C LEU A 98 -11.50 -12.62 -19.15
N GLU A 99 -10.79 -13.74 -19.01
CA GLU A 99 -10.61 -14.66 -20.13
C GLU A 99 -11.89 -15.47 -20.36
N GLU A 100 -12.26 -15.58 -21.63
CA GLU A 100 -13.35 -16.47 -22.03
C GLU A 100 -12.82 -17.89 -22.16
N GLY A 101 -13.51 -18.81 -21.53
CA GLY A 101 -13.06 -20.16 -21.71
C GLY A 101 -13.62 -21.15 -20.82
#